data_31c8f44ff528da221c968422b2388855
#
_entry.id   31c8f44ff528da221c968422b2388855
#
_cell.length_a   1.000
_cell.length_b   1.000
_cell.length_c   1.000
_cell.angle_alpha   90.00
_cell.angle_beta   90.00
_cell.angle_gamma   90.00
#
_symmetry.space_group_name_H-M   'P 1'
#
loop_
_entity.id
_entity.type
_entity.pdbx_description
1 polymer ?
#
loop_
_entity_poly.entity_id
_entity_poly.type
_entity_poly.pdbx_seq_one_letter_code
_entity_poly.pdbx_strand_id
1 'polypeptide(L)'
;DRICELACRLGSSREPGEMKAALTEFYKEYGVGKFGLHKSFRIARDGDGETCGDVRIEPIPNIAHVKFSDLVGYEGAKKKLADNTDAFVEGRPANNCLLFGDAGTGKSSCIKALANEYYNRGLRVIEVYKHQFRDLSRVIGQIKDRNYKFIIFMDDLSFEDFETEYKYLKAVIEVALQKKKDNEL
;
A
#
# COMPACT_ATOMS: atom_id res chain seq x y z
N ASP A 1 -12.92 10.75 -13.90
CA ASP A 1 -11.95 9.66 -13.95
C ASP A 1 -10.65 10.18 -14.58
N ARG A 2 -9.55 10.14 -13.85
CA ARG A 2 -8.23 10.69 -14.22
C ARG A 2 -7.72 10.17 -15.56
N ILE A 3 -8.01 8.91 -15.87
CA ILE A 3 -7.61 8.29 -17.15
C ILE A 3 -8.41 8.88 -18.29
N CYS A 4 -9.71 9.10 -18.12
CA CYS A 4 -10.56 9.75 -19.13
C CYS A 4 -10.11 11.20 -19.37
N GLU A 5 -9.75 11.92 -18.31
CA GLU A 5 -9.23 13.28 -18.44
C GLU A 5 -7.92 13.34 -19.21
N LEU A 6 -6.97 12.42 -18.87
CA LEU A 6 -5.73 12.30 -19.64
C LEU A 6 -6.01 11.93 -21.11
N ALA A 7 -6.90 10.96 -21.35
CA ALA A 7 -7.26 10.54 -22.70
C ALA A 7 -7.86 11.70 -23.52
N CYS A 8 -8.74 12.51 -22.93
CA CYS A 8 -9.28 13.70 -23.55
C CYS A 8 -8.18 14.73 -23.88
N ARG A 9 -7.26 14.99 -22.94
CA ARG A 9 -6.13 15.92 -23.17
C ARG A 9 -5.22 15.43 -24.29
N LEU A 10 -4.88 14.15 -24.30
CA LEU A 10 -4.06 13.55 -25.37
C LEU A 10 -4.78 13.58 -26.74
N GLY A 11 -6.09 13.29 -26.75
CA GLY A 11 -6.90 13.32 -27.97
C GLY A 11 -7.11 14.72 -28.55
N SER A 12 -7.03 15.76 -27.72
CA SER A 12 -7.13 17.17 -28.14
C SER A 12 -5.78 17.80 -28.48
N SER A 13 -4.67 17.15 -28.16
CA SER A 13 -3.33 17.67 -28.46
C SER A 13 -3.06 17.68 -29.98
N ARG A 14 -2.56 18.79 -30.46
CA ARG A 14 -2.25 18.99 -31.90
C ARG A 14 -0.78 18.80 -32.20
N GLU A 15 0.08 18.95 -31.19
CA GLU A 15 1.54 18.84 -31.33
C GLU A 15 2.12 17.82 -30.36
N PRO A 16 3.24 17.13 -30.71
CA PRO A 16 3.92 16.19 -29.84
C PRO A 16 4.38 16.81 -28.50
N GLY A 17 4.68 18.13 -28.50
CA GLY A 17 5.05 18.86 -27.29
C GLY A 17 3.93 18.94 -26.27
N GLU A 18 2.69 19.14 -26.69
CA GLU A 18 1.51 19.16 -25.83
C GLU A 18 1.24 17.79 -25.21
N MET A 19 1.35 16.72 -26.01
CA MET A 19 1.22 15.35 -25.52
C MET A 19 2.27 15.03 -24.47
N LYS A 20 3.53 15.39 -24.72
CA LYS A 20 4.62 15.20 -23.75
C LYS A 20 4.36 15.96 -22.46
N ALA A 21 3.90 17.21 -22.54
CA ALA A 21 3.57 18.02 -21.37
C ALA A 21 2.43 17.39 -20.56
N ALA A 22 1.35 16.97 -21.21
CA ALA A 22 0.21 16.31 -20.56
C ALA A 22 0.62 15.01 -19.85
N LEU A 23 1.41 14.17 -20.50
CA LEU A 23 1.95 12.95 -19.90
C LEU A 23 2.90 13.24 -18.74
N THR A 24 3.80 14.21 -18.90
CA THR A 24 4.76 14.58 -17.85
C THR A 24 4.05 15.07 -16.60
N GLU A 25 3.05 15.94 -16.77
CA GLU A 25 2.25 16.45 -15.65
C GLU A 25 1.46 15.33 -14.97
N PHE A 26 0.81 14.47 -15.76
CA PHE A 26 0.07 13.33 -15.24
C PHE A 26 0.96 12.37 -14.44
N TYR A 27 2.12 12.01 -14.98
CA TYR A 27 3.04 11.11 -14.26
C TYR A 27 3.73 11.77 -13.07
N LYS A 28 3.92 13.08 -13.09
CA LYS A 28 4.45 13.83 -11.94
C LYS A 28 3.45 13.82 -10.79
N GLU A 29 2.16 13.97 -11.09
CA GLU A 29 1.09 14.04 -10.09
C GLU A 29 0.67 12.65 -9.59
N TYR A 30 0.48 11.69 -10.51
CA TYR A 30 -0.11 10.37 -10.18
C TYR A 30 0.88 9.22 -10.20
N GLY A 31 2.12 9.45 -10.63
CA GLY A 31 3.14 8.41 -10.78
C GLY A 31 2.92 7.51 -12.01
N VAL A 32 3.73 6.47 -12.13
CA VAL A 32 3.78 5.60 -13.29
C VAL A 32 3.26 4.20 -12.95
N GLY A 33 2.46 3.64 -13.88
CA GLY A 33 2.00 2.26 -13.82
C GLY A 33 0.92 2.01 -12.77
N LYS A 34 0.77 0.74 -12.37
CA LYS A 34 -0.33 0.28 -11.51
C LYS A 34 -0.41 1.01 -10.16
N PHE A 35 0.72 1.39 -9.57
CA PHE A 35 0.74 2.11 -8.30
C PHE A 35 0.25 3.56 -8.40
N GLY A 36 0.30 4.16 -9.59
CA GLY A 36 -0.31 5.47 -9.85
C GLY A 36 -1.83 5.41 -9.96
N LEU A 37 -2.39 4.27 -10.38
CA LEU A 37 -3.80 4.14 -10.74
C LEU A 37 -4.66 3.49 -9.64
N HIS A 38 -4.05 2.73 -8.73
CA HIS A 38 -4.77 1.96 -7.72
C HIS A 38 -4.30 2.26 -6.30
N LYS A 39 -5.21 2.11 -5.34
CA LYS A 39 -5.00 2.42 -3.91
C LYS A 39 -4.49 1.22 -3.12
N SER A 40 -5.04 0.05 -3.44
CA SER A 40 -4.73 -1.20 -2.74
C SER A 40 -4.37 -2.31 -3.71
N PHE A 41 -3.59 -3.23 -3.17
CA PHE A 41 -2.99 -4.33 -3.89
C PHE A 41 -3.05 -5.59 -3.06
N ARG A 42 -2.91 -6.73 -3.71
CA ARG A 42 -2.72 -8.04 -3.09
C ARG A 42 -1.53 -8.74 -3.72
N ILE A 43 -1.05 -9.76 -3.05
CA ILE A 43 -0.03 -10.64 -3.59
C ILE A 43 -0.72 -11.73 -4.43
N ALA A 44 -0.23 -11.97 -5.63
CA ALA A 44 -0.58 -13.09 -6.48
C ALA A 44 0.67 -13.89 -6.85
N ARG A 45 0.49 -15.17 -7.11
CA ARG A 45 1.53 -16.05 -7.64
C ARG A 45 1.12 -16.56 -9.02
N ASP A 46 2.07 -16.65 -9.93
CA ASP A 46 1.86 -17.32 -11.20
C ASP A 46 2.00 -18.85 -11.00
N GLY A 47 0.94 -19.59 -11.31
CA GLY A 47 0.92 -21.06 -11.33
C GLY A 47 0.21 -21.73 -10.15
N ASP A 48 -0.51 -22.80 -10.46
CA ASP A 48 -1.13 -23.73 -9.53
C ASP A 48 -0.06 -24.70 -9.01
N GLY A 49 0.61 -24.41 -7.91
CA GLY A 49 1.50 -25.35 -7.29
C GLY A 49 2.63 -24.76 -6.44
N GLU A 50 3.21 -25.60 -5.60
CA GLU A 50 4.30 -25.29 -4.64
C GLU A 50 5.65 -24.92 -5.32
N THR A 51 5.71 -24.91 -6.63
CA THR A 51 6.90 -24.52 -7.40
C THR A 51 6.99 -23.00 -7.50
N CYS A 52 8.20 -22.53 -7.29
CA CYS A 52 8.68 -21.15 -7.26
C CYS A 52 8.13 -20.24 -8.40
N GLY A 53 6.85 -19.89 -8.35
CA GLY A 53 6.23 -18.91 -9.25
C GLY A 53 6.67 -17.48 -8.91
N ASP A 54 6.68 -16.62 -9.91
CA ASP A 54 6.97 -15.20 -9.70
C ASP A 54 5.89 -14.55 -8.85
N VAL A 55 6.34 -13.82 -7.82
CA VAL A 55 5.46 -13.06 -6.91
C VAL A 55 5.08 -11.76 -7.60
N ARG A 56 3.79 -11.55 -7.79
CA ARG A 56 3.25 -10.33 -8.40
C ARG A 56 2.41 -9.55 -7.41
N ILE A 57 2.51 -8.24 -7.47
CA ILE A 57 1.65 -7.33 -6.76
C ILE A 57 0.52 -6.95 -7.72
N GLU A 58 -0.70 -7.40 -7.48
CA GLU A 58 -1.87 -7.11 -8.31
C GLU A 58 -2.75 -6.03 -7.69
N PRO A 59 -3.32 -5.12 -8.50
CA PRO A 59 -4.25 -4.12 -7.99
C PRO A 59 -5.58 -4.75 -7.58
N ILE A 60 -6.18 -4.19 -6.52
CA ILE A 60 -7.56 -4.44 -6.14
C ILE A 60 -8.40 -3.30 -6.72
N PRO A 61 -9.15 -3.53 -7.82
CA PRO A 61 -9.80 -2.45 -8.56
C PRO A 61 -10.95 -1.80 -7.78
N ASN A 62 -11.70 -2.58 -7.01
CA ASN A 62 -12.92 -2.13 -6.33
C ASN A 62 -12.75 -2.19 -4.81
N ILE A 63 -12.26 -1.10 -4.23
CA ILE A 63 -12.25 -0.94 -2.78
C ILE A 63 -13.49 -0.16 -2.38
N ALA A 64 -14.15 -0.60 -1.31
CA ALA A 64 -15.27 0.15 -0.74
C ALA A 64 -14.85 1.59 -0.42
N HIS A 65 -15.64 2.56 -0.86
CA HIS A 65 -15.41 3.99 -0.60
C HIS A 65 -15.80 4.32 0.85
N VAL A 66 -15.00 3.83 1.81
CA VAL A 66 -15.16 4.11 3.23
C VAL A 66 -14.20 5.23 3.62
N LYS A 67 -14.66 6.16 4.45
CA LYS A 67 -13.87 7.20 5.11
C LYS A 67 -13.88 6.97 6.62
N PHE A 68 -12.96 7.59 7.35
CA PHE A 68 -12.99 7.54 8.81
C PHE A 68 -14.27 8.15 9.39
N SER A 69 -14.85 9.16 8.74
CA SER A 69 -16.13 9.75 9.10
C SER A 69 -17.32 8.78 9.04
N ASP A 70 -17.22 7.74 8.21
CA ASP A 70 -18.29 6.75 8.02
C ASP A 70 -18.26 5.66 9.10
N LEU A 71 -17.15 5.58 9.84
CA LEU A 71 -16.94 4.59 10.89
C LEU A 71 -17.39 5.14 12.24
N VAL A 72 -18.44 4.57 12.79
CA VAL A 72 -19.00 5.00 14.08
C VAL A 72 -18.22 4.38 15.24
N GLY A 73 -17.87 5.19 16.24
CA GLY A 73 -17.17 4.76 17.45
C GLY A 73 -15.64 4.70 17.31
N TYR A 74 -14.99 4.33 18.41
CA TYR A 74 -13.53 4.18 18.50
C TYR A 74 -12.71 5.42 18.09
N GLU A 75 -13.22 6.63 18.36
CA GLU A 75 -12.63 7.90 17.91
C GLU A 75 -11.15 8.06 18.32
N GLY A 76 -10.81 7.66 19.55
CA GLY A 76 -9.43 7.71 20.02
C GLY A 76 -8.48 6.77 19.29
N ALA A 77 -8.95 5.57 18.91
CA ALA A 77 -8.15 4.59 18.15
C ALA A 77 -8.00 5.04 16.70
N LYS A 78 -9.08 5.51 16.07
CA LYS A 78 -9.04 6.08 14.71
C LYS A 78 -8.08 7.26 14.63
N LYS A 79 -8.15 8.17 15.60
CA LYS A 79 -7.24 9.32 15.65
C LYS A 79 -5.78 8.88 15.76
N LYS A 80 -5.45 7.96 16.67
CA LYS A 80 -4.08 7.44 16.81
C LYS A 80 -3.56 6.80 15.52
N LEU A 81 -4.43 6.04 14.82
CA LEU A 81 -4.08 5.42 13.55
C LEU A 81 -3.84 6.48 12.47
N ALA A 82 -4.69 7.49 12.38
CA ALA A 82 -4.56 8.60 11.45
C ALA A 82 -3.29 9.41 11.73
N ASP A 83 -3.06 9.83 12.98
CA ASP A 83 -1.87 10.61 13.38
C ASP A 83 -0.56 9.86 13.05
N ASN A 84 -0.51 8.53 13.28
CA ASN A 84 0.64 7.70 12.93
C ASN A 84 0.82 7.58 11.41
N THR A 85 -0.27 7.49 10.67
CA THR A 85 -0.24 7.44 9.20
C THR A 85 0.18 8.80 8.61
N ASP A 86 -0.26 9.91 9.19
CA ASP A 86 0.21 11.25 8.84
C ASP A 86 1.73 11.37 8.99
N ALA A 87 2.27 10.94 10.13
CA ALA A 87 3.70 10.93 10.35
C ALA A 87 4.43 10.09 9.30
N PHE A 88 3.92 8.89 8.99
CA PHE A 88 4.49 8.00 7.99
C PHE A 88 4.52 8.61 6.58
N VAL A 89 3.41 9.19 6.14
CA VAL A 89 3.28 9.78 4.80
C VAL A 89 4.18 11.00 4.64
N GLU A 90 4.34 11.80 5.70
CA GLU A 90 5.24 12.96 5.74
C GLU A 90 6.72 12.59 5.89
N GLY A 91 7.05 11.31 6.04
CA GLY A 91 8.43 10.84 6.21
C GLY A 91 8.98 11.06 7.62
N ARG A 92 8.11 11.40 8.59
CA ARG A 92 8.44 11.44 10.01
C ARG A 92 8.47 10.02 10.61
N PRO A 93 9.15 9.80 11.74
CA PRO A 93 9.12 8.52 12.45
C PRO A 93 7.68 8.08 12.73
N ALA A 94 7.36 6.84 12.35
CA ALA A 94 6.07 6.22 12.56
C ALA A 94 6.25 4.78 13.02
N ASN A 95 5.28 4.24 13.74
CA ASN A 95 5.33 2.90 14.32
C ASN A 95 4.45 1.91 13.54
N ASN A 96 4.76 0.62 13.66
CA ASN A 96 3.84 -0.42 13.27
C ASN A 96 2.60 -0.38 14.16
N CYS A 97 1.42 -0.68 13.59
CA CYS A 97 0.15 -0.64 14.29
C CYS A 97 -0.45 -2.04 14.39
N LEU A 98 -0.93 -2.40 15.57
CA LEU A 98 -1.76 -3.59 15.78
C LEU A 98 -3.20 -3.14 16.02
N LEU A 99 -4.11 -3.55 15.14
CA LEU A 99 -5.55 -3.36 15.28
C LEU A 99 -6.14 -4.61 15.91
N PHE A 100 -6.58 -4.51 17.16
CA PHE A 100 -7.18 -5.62 17.90
C PHE A 100 -8.62 -5.30 18.29
N GLY A 101 -9.41 -6.33 18.53
CA GLY A 101 -10.83 -6.24 18.88
C GLY A 101 -11.65 -7.34 18.21
N ASP A 102 -12.91 -7.46 18.58
CA ASP A 102 -13.83 -8.49 18.09
C ASP A 102 -14.06 -8.42 16.57
N ALA A 103 -14.56 -9.51 16.01
CA ALA A 103 -15.00 -9.52 14.62
C ALA A 103 -16.07 -8.44 14.38
N GLY A 104 -16.05 -7.79 13.21
CA GLY A 104 -17.04 -6.77 12.87
C GLY A 104 -16.81 -5.38 13.46
N THR A 105 -15.78 -5.15 14.28
CA THR A 105 -15.49 -3.83 14.88
C THR A 105 -14.87 -2.80 13.92
N GLY A 106 -14.81 -3.10 12.63
CA GLY A 106 -14.36 -2.15 11.61
C GLY A 106 -12.85 -2.06 11.39
N LYS A 107 -12.05 -3.02 11.90
CA LYS A 107 -10.57 -3.02 11.72
C LYS A 107 -10.16 -2.91 10.26
N SER A 108 -10.61 -3.82 9.42
CA SER A 108 -10.31 -3.81 7.97
C SER A 108 -10.94 -2.61 7.26
N SER A 109 -12.07 -2.07 7.79
CA SER A 109 -12.66 -0.83 7.28
C SER A 109 -11.80 0.39 7.56
N CYS A 110 -11.10 0.45 8.70
CA CYS A 110 -10.12 1.50 8.99
C CYS A 110 -8.97 1.50 7.97
N ILE A 111 -8.49 0.32 7.57
CA ILE A 111 -7.43 0.21 6.54
C ILE A 111 -7.93 0.67 5.17
N LYS A 112 -9.19 0.34 4.81
CA LYS A 112 -9.81 0.86 3.58
C LYS A 112 -9.98 2.37 3.62
N ALA A 113 -10.34 2.94 4.78
CA ALA A 113 -10.40 4.39 4.97
C ALA A 113 -9.03 5.05 4.77
N LEU A 114 -7.96 4.49 5.35
CA LEU A 114 -6.60 4.95 5.10
C LEU A 114 -6.25 4.93 3.62
N ALA A 115 -6.51 3.82 2.92
CA ALA A 115 -6.24 3.72 1.49
C ALA A 115 -7.00 4.77 0.67
N ASN A 116 -8.22 5.13 1.07
CA ASN A 116 -9.03 6.14 0.38
C ASN A 116 -8.56 7.57 0.66
N GLU A 117 -8.34 7.91 1.93
CA GLU A 117 -8.04 9.28 2.33
C GLU A 117 -6.60 9.70 2.03
N TYR A 118 -5.64 8.77 2.14
CA TYR A 118 -4.22 9.06 1.95
C TYR A 118 -3.68 8.74 0.55
N TYR A 119 -4.53 8.25 -0.36
CA TYR A 119 -4.12 7.93 -1.73
C TYR A 119 -3.44 9.09 -2.45
N ASN A 120 -4.02 10.29 -2.37
CA ASN A 120 -3.48 11.48 -3.02
C ASN A 120 -2.18 11.97 -2.39
N ARG A 121 -1.89 11.54 -1.16
CA ARG A 121 -0.63 11.80 -0.45
C ARG A 121 0.42 10.71 -0.70
N GLY A 122 0.18 9.83 -1.67
CA GLY A 122 1.12 8.81 -2.09
C GLY A 122 1.05 7.50 -1.30
N LEU A 123 0.06 7.31 -0.42
CA LEU A 123 -0.10 6.04 0.30
C LEU A 123 -0.66 4.95 -0.60
N ARG A 124 -0.13 3.73 -0.43
CA ARG A 124 -0.61 2.50 -1.06
C ARG A 124 -0.68 1.41 -0.01
N VAL A 125 -1.69 0.55 -0.10
CA VAL A 125 -1.87 -0.58 0.82
C VAL A 125 -1.66 -1.88 0.07
N ILE A 126 -0.91 -2.81 0.65
CA ILE A 126 -0.72 -4.17 0.13
C ILE A 126 -1.29 -5.14 1.15
N GLU A 127 -2.32 -5.86 0.77
CA GLU A 127 -2.92 -6.92 1.58
C GLU A 127 -2.08 -8.20 1.45
N VAL A 128 -1.71 -8.77 2.59
CA VAL A 128 -0.89 -9.97 2.68
C VAL A 128 -1.57 -10.98 3.59
N TYR A 129 -1.81 -12.17 3.08
CA TYR A 129 -2.36 -13.27 3.84
C TYR A 129 -1.25 -14.11 4.50
N LYS A 130 -1.57 -14.80 5.59
CA LYS A 130 -0.65 -15.61 6.38
C LYS A 130 0.26 -16.52 5.54
N HIS A 131 -0.32 -17.27 4.59
CA HIS A 131 0.42 -18.19 3.72
C HIS A 131 1.40 -17.50 2.76
N GLN A 132 1.32 -16.15 2.63
CA GLN A 132 2.15 -15.33 1.74
C GLN A 132 3.34 -14.67 2.46
N PHE A 133 3.52 -14.90 3.75
CA PHE A 133 4.61 -14.25 4.50
C PHE A 133 6.01 -14.58 3.96
N ARG A 134 6.18 -15.74 3.39
CA ARG A 134 7.44 -16.13 2.71
C ARG A 134 7.80 -15.24 1.51
N ASP A 135 6.80 -14.56 0.94
CA ASP A 135 6.96 -13.70 -0.23
C ASP A 135 7.26 -12.25 0.13
N LEU A 136 7.15 -11.86 1.40
CA LEU A 136 7.32 -10.47 1.84
C LEU A 136 8.65 -9.86 1.40
N SER A 137 9.75 -10.60 1.47
CA SER A 137 11.05 -10.09 1.03
C SER A 137 11.06 -9.73 -0.46
N ARG A 138 10.38 -10.54 -1.29
CA ARG A 138 10.23 -10.28 -2.72
C ARG A 138 9.32 -9.08 -2.99
N VAL A 139 8.23 -8.97 -2.25
CA VAL A 139 7.31 -7.82 -2.31
C VAL A 139 8.03 -6.53 -1.95
N ILE A 140 8.75 -6.51 -0.82
CA ILE A 140 9.53 -5.36 -0.38
C ILE A 140 10.57 -4.98 -1.44
N GLY A 141 11.24 -5.97 -2.04
CA GLY A 141 12.20 -5.74 -3.14
C GLY A 141 11.57 -5.02 -4.35
N GLN A 142 10.29 -5.28 -4.66
CA GLN A 142 9.58 -4.63 -5.78
C GLN A 142 9.11 -3.20 -5.49
N ILE A 143 8.91 -2.83 -4.21
CA ILE A 143 8.32 -1.55 -3.82
C ILE A 143 9.32 -0.56 -3.23
N LYS A 144 10.48 -1.01 -2.73
CA LYS A 144 11.45 -0.19 -1.97
C LYS A 144 11.96 1.04 -2.74
N ASP A 145 12.09 0.93 -4.07
CA ASP A 145 12.63 2.00 -4.93
C ASP A 145 11.50 2.83 -5.60
N ARG A 146 10.26 2.71 -5.11
CA ARG A 146 9.11 3.46 -5.62
C ARG A 146 8.86 4.72 -4.80
N ASN A 147 8.46 5.79 -5.47
CA ASN A 147 8.10 7.08 -4.83
C ASN A 147 6.74 7.06 -4.13
N TYR A 148 6.37 5.94 -3.49
CA TYR A 148 5.12 5.79 -2.75
C TYR A 148 5.42 5.34 -1.34
N LYS A 149 4.51 5.63 -0.43
CA LYS A 149 4.50 5.07 0.92
C LYS A 149 3.63 3.81 0.94
N PHE A 150 4.19 2.70 1.38
CA PHE A 150 3.47 1.42 1.39
C PHE A 150 3.17 0.98 2.82
N ILE A 151 1.90 0.67 3.08
CA ILE A 151 1.47 -0.07 4.27
C ILE A 151 1.24 -1.52 3.85
N ILE A 152 1.90 -2.44 4.53
CA ILE A 152 1.63 -3.87 4.40
C ILE A 152 0.59 -4.21 5.46
N PHE A 153 -0.61 -4.56 5.02
CA PHE A 153 -1.72 -4.95 5.87
C PHE A 153 -1.82 -6.46 5.93
N MET A 154 -1.76 -6.99 7.14
CA MET A 154 -1.93 -8.42 7.41
C MET A 154 -3.25 -8.60 8.14
N ASP A 155 -4.20 -9.26 7.49
CA ASP A 155 -5.49 -9.61 8.09
C ASP A 155 -5.42 -10.99 8.73
N ASP A 156 -6.20 -11.18 9.78
CA ASP A 156 -6.41 -12.46 10.47
C ASP A 156 -5.13 -13.12 11.03
N LEU A 157 -4.38 -12.33 11.81
CA LEU A 157 -3.24 -12.84 12.56
C LEU A 157 -3.72 -13.62 13.80
N SER A 158 -3.69 -14.95 13.76
CA SER A 158 -3.94 -15.79 14.93
C SER A 158 -2.72 -15.82 15.84
N PHE A 159 -2.93 -15.69 17.16
CA PHE A 159 -1.84 -15.63 18.14
C PHE A 159 -1.09 -16.95 18.33
N GLU A 160 -1.67 -18.09 17.99
CA GLU A 160 -1.08 -19.42 18.21
C GLU A 160 0.17 -19.68 17.35
N ASP A 161 0.27 -19.03 16.19
CA ASP A 161 1.40 -19.19 15.26
C ASP A 161 2.35 -17.96 15.26
N PHE A 162 2.07 -16.97 16.13
CA PHE A 162 2.70 -15.66 16.09
C PHE A 162 4.22 -15.68 16.32
N GLU A 163 4.73 -16.62 17.14
CA GLU A 163 6.16 -16.62 17.48
C GLU A 163 7.07 -16.95 16.30
N THR A 164 6.69 -17.91 15.47
CA THR A 164 7.51 -18.31 14.32
C THR A 164 7.38 -17.31 13.18
N GLU A 165 6.17 -16.82 12.94
CA GLU A 165 5.87 -15.86 11.89
C GLU A 165 6.38 -14.46 12.23
N TYR A 166 6.31 -14.05 13.51
CA TYR A 166 6.87 -12.79 13.98
C TYR A 166 8.39 -12.74 13.85
N LYS A 167 9.10 -13.84 14.12
CA LYS A 167 10.56 -13.92 13.89
C LYS A 167 10.90 -13.73 12.42
N TYR A 168 10.10 -14.31 11.52
CA TYR A 168 10.26 -14.14 10.07
C TYR A 168 10.00 -12.70 9.65
N LEU A 169 8.91 -12.12 10.14
CA LEU A 169 8.53 -10.73 9.88
C LEU A 169 9.60 -9.76 10.39
N LYS A 170 10.09 -9.96 11.60
CA LYS A 170 11.15 -9.15 12.19
C LYS A 170 12.43 -9.19 11.36
N ALA A 171 12.87 -10.38 10.93
CA ALA A 171 14.03 -10.54 10.08
C ALA A 171 13.87 -9.83 8.72
N VAL A 172 12.68 -9.90 8.13
CA VAL A 172 12.36 -9.23 6.85
C VAL A 172 12.37 -7.70 7.01
N ILE A 173 11.79 -7.19 8.09
CA ILE A 173 11.76 -5.75 8.39
C ILE A 173 13.16 -5.23 8.70
N GLU A 174 13.97 -5.95 9.48
CA GLU A 174 15.34 -5.58 9.79
C GLU A 174 16.23 -5.51 8.55
N VAL A 175 16.11 -6.47 7.63
CA VAL A 175 16.83 -6.45 6.33
C VAL A 175 16.41 -5.25 5.47
N ALA A 176 15.13 -4.88 5.48
CA ALA A 176 14.63 -3.73 4.75
C ALA A 176 15.14 -2.39 5.33
N LEU A 177 15.31 -2.32 6.66
CA LEU A 177 15.81 -1.14 7.35
C LEU A 177 17.33 -0.99 7.27
N GLN A 178 18.10 -2.09 7.27
CA GLN A 178 19.55 -2.04 7.12
C GLN A 178 20.00 -1.50 5.76
N LYS A 179 19.32 -1.87 4.67
CA LYS A 179 19.61 -1.33 3.34
C LYS A 179 19.34 0.17 3.17
N LYS A 180 18.56 0.77 4.06
CA LYS A 180 18.32 2.22 4.05
C LYS A 180 19.49 3.00 4.65
N LYS A 181 20.24 2.41 5.59
CA LYS A 181 21.46 3.02 6.18
C LYS A 181 22.68 2.96 5.28
N ASP A 182 22.78 1.96 4.41
CA ASP A 182 23.93 1.79 3.51
C ASP A 182 23.88 2.72 2.28
N ASN A 183 22.75 3.39 2.03
CA ASN A 183 22.56 4.35 0.93
C ASN A 183 22.66 5.83 1.38
N GLU A 184 23.02 6.10 2.63
CA GLU A 184 23.21 7.45 3.19
C GLU A 184 24.68 7.78 3.51
N LEU A 185 25.63 7.14 2.80
CA LEU A 185 27.06 7.50 2.84
C LEU A 185 27.50 8.12 1.53
#